data_29e4c01e498f75cfe67e4aa4ee66afff
#
_entry.id   29e4c01e498f75cfe67e4aa4ee66afff
#
_cell.length_a   1.000
_cell.length_b   1.000
_cell.length_c   1.000
_cell.angle_alpha   90.00
_cell.angle_beta   90.00
_cell.angle_gamma   90.00
#
_symmetry.space_group_name_H-M   'P 1'
#
loop_
_entity.id
_entity.type
_entity.pdbx_description
1 polymer ?
#
loop_
_entity_poly.entity_id
_entity_poly.type
_entity_poly.pdbx_seq_one_letter_code
_entity_poly.pdbx_strand_id
1 'polypeptide(L)'
;MQKLFILDYDNTVAKPKSSPSPAILNLLVKLLENNKVAILTAGRSIKRLKELIILNTELNGSPLLKNLYMCPEYGNTIFTWDNDWFVVYESPDITERALRGIERILRRMKWNKYILTKTSKKRIYDKGSVISINCLGNDATDEEKENWDKSGKNRKGIKNELEKKLGKEYDIFITGRNTIDIVPKGTNKADNLLRLLDITCTKIEDSIYIGDEFNPDGNDYPILSLNMKIHQVNNPEETELILKSYI
;
A
#
# COMPACT_ATOMS: atom_id res chain seq x y z
N MET A 1 -5.66 20.53 -18.36
CA MET A 1 -5.72 20.63 -16.90
C MET A 1 -4.76 19.58 -16.33
N GLN A 2 -3.99 19.90 -15.29
CA GLN A 2 -3.05 18.97 -14.67
C GLN A 2 -3.83 17.85 -13.96
N LYS A 3 -3.51 16.57 -14.26
CA LYS A 3 -4.13 15.42 -13.62
C LYS A 3 -3.29 14.92 -12.44
N LEU A 4 -3.92 14.16 -11.53
CA LEU A 4 -3.24 13.40 -10.49
C LEU A 4 -3.34 11.91 -10.81
N PHE A 5 -2.21 11.27 -11.06
CA PHE A 5 -2.09 9.83 -11.19
C PHE A 5 -1.72 9.22 -9.84
N ILE A 6 -2.55 8.34 -9.32
CA ILE A 6 -2.32 7.63 -8.08
C ILE A 6 -2.05 6.16 -8.42
N LEU A 7 -0.88 5.68 -8.09
CA LEU A 7 -0.40 4.35 -8.44
C LEU A 7 -0.17 3.53 -7.16
N ASP A 8 -0.78 2.35 -7.06
CA ASP A 8 -0.29 1.37 -6.12
C ASP A 8 1.12 0.91 -6.53
N TYR A 9 1.84 0.24 -5.63
CA TYR A 9 3.22 -0.16 -5.92
C TYR A 9 3.34 -1.63 -6.30
N ASP A 10 2.98 -2.55 -5.40
CA ASP A 10 3.21 -3.98 -5.60
C ASP A 10 2.24 -4.55 -6.65
N ASN A 11 2.72 -5.28 -7.64
CA ASN A 11 2.03 -5.75 -8.86
C ASN A 11 1.47 -4.64 -9.78
N THR A 12 1.60 -3.39 -9.40
CA THR A 12 1.16 -2.23 -10.19
C THR A 12 2.37 -1.52 -10.80
N VAL A 13 3.22 -0.89 -10.00
CA VAL A 13 4.44 -0.21 -10.47
C VAL A 13 5.60 -1.19 -10.61
N ALA A 14 5.67 -2.19 -9.75
CA ALA A 14 6.71 -3.24 -9.77
C ALA A 14 6.18 -4.56 -9.22
N LYS A 15 6.82 -5.67 -9.60
CA LYS A 15 6.58 -6.97 -8.95
C LYS A 15 6.95 -6.88 -7.46
N PRO A 16 6.28 -7.66 -6.58
CA PRO A 16 6.58 -7.64 -5.16
C PRO A 16 8.07 -7.83 -4.88
N LYS A 17 8.62 -7.00 -3.98
CA LYS A 17 10.05 -6.99 -3.58
C LYS A 17 11.03 -6.58 -4.69
N SER A 18 10.58 -6.18 -5.87
CA SER A 18 11.45 -5.73 -6.96
C SER A 18 11.44 -4.21 -7.14
N SER A 19 12.35 -3.72 -7.96
CA SER A 19 12.36 -2.35 -8.49
C SER A 19 11.44 -2.26 -9.71
N PRO A 20 10.90 -1.07 -10.02
CA PRO A 20 10.21 -0.83 -11.27
C PRO A 20 11.12 -1.05 -12.48
N SER A 21 10.54 -1.39 -13.62
CA SER A 21 11.29 -1.47 -14.88
C SER A 21 11.78 -0.08 -15.30
N PRO A 22 12.90 0.04 -16.04
CA PRO A 22 13.33 1.30 -16.62
C PRO A 22 12.24 1.98 -17.47
N ALA A 23 11.41 1.21 -18.14
CA ALA A 23 10.29 1.72 -18.93
C ALA A 23 9.26 2.43 -18.06
N ILE A 24 8.81 1.82 -16.95
CA ILE A 24 7.89 2.46 -16.00
C ILE A 24 8.53 3.70 -15.37
N LEU A 25 9.80 3.63 -14.95
CA LEU A 25 10.50 4.78 -14.38
C LEU A 25 10.54 5.98 -15.35
N ASN A 26 10.86 5.74 -16.62
CA ASN A 26 10.85 6.77 -17.66
C ASN A 26 9.44 7.36 -17.90
N LEU A 27 8.40 6.53 -17.83
CA LEU A 27 7.01 6.99 -17.96
C LEU A 27 6.60 7.85 -16.76
N LEU A 28 7.02 7.51 -15.53
CA LEU A 28 6.79 8.34 -14.35
C LEU A 28 7.44 9.71 -14.50
N VAL A 29 8.69 9.78 -15.00
CA VAL A 29 9.39 11.05 -15.26
C VAL A 29 8.58 11.91 -16.24
N LYS A 30 8.17 11.34 -17.38
CA LYS A 30 7.36 12.04 -18.40
C LYS A 30 6.01 12.51 -17.87
N LEU A 31 5.33 11.70 -17.04
CA LEU A 31 4.07 12.12 -16.40
C LEU A 31 4.27 13.35 -15.53
N LEU A 32 5.37 13.41 -14.75
CA LEU A 32 5.68 14.50 -13.84
C LEU A 32 5.94 15.83 -14.53
N GLU A 33 6.25 15.85 -15.84
CA GLU A 33 6.43 17.09 -16.60
C GLU A 33 5.15 17.93 -16.63
N ASN A 34 3.98 17.28 -16.73
CA ASN A 34 2.69 17.98 -16.93
C ASN A 34 1.62 17.58 -15.90
N ASN A 35 1.88 16.60 -15.06
CA ASN A 35 0.91 16.02 -14.11
C ASN A 35 1.52 15.86 -12.72
N LYS A 36 0.65 15.62 -11.73
CA LYS A 36 1.05 15.14 -10.42
C LYS A 36 1.01 13.61 -10.41
N VAL A 37 1.93 12.99 -9.67
CA VAL A 37 1.98 11.55 -9.47
C VAL A 37 2.07 11.25 -7.98
N ALA A 38 1.29 10.30 -7.51
CA ALA A 38 1.38 9.78 -6.16
C ALA A 38 1.61 8.26 -6.18
N ILE A 39 2.54 7.80 -5.35
CA ILE A 39 2.75 6.36 -5.11
C ILE A 39 2.10 6.03 -3.76
N LEU A 40 0.95 5.36 -3.81
CA LEU A 40 0.13 5.02 -2.65
C LEU A 40 0.23 3.52 -2.37
N THR A 41 1.03 3.15 -1.38
CA THR A 41 1.35 1.74 -1.11
C THR A 41 1.01 1.32 0.33
N ALA A 42 0.60 0.07 0.52
CA ALA A 42 0.33 -0.49 1.85
C ALA A 42 1.59 -0.85 2.65
N GLY A 43 2.68 -1.22 1.98
CA GLY A 43 3.78 -1.95 2.63
C GLY A 43 5.16 -1.33 2.58
N ARG A 44 5.36 -0.19 1.93
CA ARG A 44 6.68 0.41 1.69
C ARG A 44 6.92 1.60 2.61
N SER A 45 8.14 1.73 3.13
CA SER A 45 8.57 2.95 3.82
C SER A 45 9.03 4.02 2.82
N ILE A 46 9.02 5.28 3.24
CA ILE A 46 9.53 6.40 2.42
C ILE A 46 10.97 6.17 1.99
N LYS A 47 11.83 5.65 2.88
CA LYS A 47 13.22 5.31 2.54
C LYS A 47 13.28 4.36 1.35
N ARG A 48 12.46 3.30 1.38
CA ARG A 48 12.44 2.29 0.32
C ARG A 48 11.87 2.85 -0.98
N LEU A 49 10.85 3.70 -0.93
CA LEU A 49 10.31 4.35 -2.13
C LEU A 49 11.34 5.27 -2.80
N LYS A 50 12.10 6.05 -2.00
CA LYS A 50 13.21 6.86 -2.52
C LYS A 50 14.26 6.02 -3.23
N GLU A 51 14.71 4.92 -2.61
CA GLU A 51 15.67 4.00 -3.20
C GLU A 51 15.19 3.42 -4.53
N LEU A 52 13.92 3.04 -4.61
CA LEU A 52 13.37 2.34 -5.77
C LEU A 52 13.02 3.25 -6.94
N ILE A 53 12.61 4.48 -6.68
CA ILE A 53 12.09 5.41 -7.68
C ILE A 53 13.09 6.54 -7.97
N ILE A 54 13.53 7.25 -6.93
CA ILE A 54 14.35 8.45 -7.11
C ILE A 54 15.77 8.12 -7.54
N LEU A 55 16.44 7.20 -6.84
CA LEU A 55 17.84 6.87 -7.13
C LEU A 55 18.04 6.10 -8.44
N ASN A 56 16.95 5.57 -9.02
CA ASN A 56 16.98 4.86 -10.30
C ASN A 56 16.51 5.71 -11.48
N THR A 57 16.35 7.02 -11.29
CA THR A 57 15.86 7.94 -12.32
C THR A 57 16.67 9.24 -12.33
N GLU A 58 16.46 10.06 -13.35
CA GLU A 58 16.98 11.43 -13.42
C GLU A 58 16.23 12.40 -12.49
N LEU A 59 15.37 11.88 -11.61
CA LEU A 59 14.60 12.70 -10.68
C LEU A 59 15.42 13.22 -9.51
N ASN A 60 16.58 12.61 -9.21
CA ASN A 60 17.38 13.02 -8.06
C ASN A 60 17.81 14.49 -8.20
N GLY A 61 17.30 15.34 -7.31
CA GLY A 61 17.51 16.79 -7.37
C GLY A 61 16.73 17.53 -8.48
N SER A 62 15.86 16.82 -9.21
CA SER A 62 15.05 17.42 -10.28
C SER A 62 13.91 18.29 -9.72
N PRO A 63 13.61 19.46 -10.33
CA PRO A 63 12.46 20.28 -9.96
C PRO A 63 11.11 19.57 -10.21
N LEU A 64 11.08 18.47 -10.96
CA LEU A 64 9.88 17.65 -11.18
C LEU A 64 9.41 16.96 -9.92
N LEU A 65 10.29 16.75 -8.93
CA LEU A 65 9.96 16.13 -7.65
C LEU A 65 8.85 16.87 -6.89
N LYS A 66 8.66 18.17 -7.11
CA LYS A 66 7.52 18.93 -6.53
C LYS A 66 6.15 18.40 -6.94
N ASN A 67 6.08 17.66 -8.06
CA ASN A 67 4.87 17.02 -8.56
C ASN A 67 4.72 15.56 -8.09
N LEU A 68 5.70 15.03 -7.33
CA LEU A 68 5.68 13.65 -6.82
C LEU A 68 5.31 13.60 -5.34
N TYR A 69 4.32 12.78 -5.05
CA TYR A 69 3.88 12.47 -3.69
C TYR A 69 4.20 11.02 -3.37
N MET A 70 4.78 10.78 -2.20
CA MET A 70 5.02 9.43 -1.71
C MET A 70 4.15 9.18 -0.49
N CYS A 71 3.29 8.17 -0.60
CA CYS A 71 2.24 7.85 0.35
C CYS A 71 2.41 6.42 0.86
N PRO A 72 3.42 6.15 1.73
CA PRO A 72 3.63 4.85 2.34
C PRO A 72 2.50 4.48 3.32
N GLU A 73 2.43 3.19 3.67
CA GLU A 73 1.58 2.69 4.75
C GLU A 73 0.11 3.11 4.60
N TYR A 74 -0.49 2.77 3.45
CA TYR A 74 -1.86 3.16 3.06
C TYR A 74 -2.05 4.67 2.81
N GLY A 75 -0.97 5.46 2.73
CA GLY A 75 -1.02 6.91 2.71
C GLY A 75 -1.18 7.53 4.09
N ASN A 76 -0.95 6.77 5.15
CA ASN A 76 -0.99 7.25 6.53
C ASN A 76 0.09 8.29 6.81
N THR A 77 1.12 8.35 5.98
CA THR A 77 2.02 9.49 5.88
C THR A 77 2.09 9.91 4.42
N ILE A 78 1.98 11.22 4.15
CA ILE A 78 2.11 11.78 2.80
C ILE A 78 3.33 12.69 2.78
N PHE A 79 4.26 12.38 1.91
CA PHE A 79 5.48 13.17 1.67
C PHE A 79 5.39 13.89 0.33
N THR A 80 5.91 15.10 0.28
CA THR A 80 6.16 15.86 -0.94
C THR A 80 7.57 16.46 -0.90
N TRP A 81 7.98 17.11 -2.00
CA TRP A 81 9.32 17.69 -2.17
C TRP A 81 9.27 19.20 -2.29
N ASP A 82 10.10 19.88 -1.48
CA ASP A 82 10.49 21.28 -1.67
C ASP A 82 11.93 21.43 -1.18
N ASN A 83 12.91 21.28 -2.08
CA ASN A 83 14.35 21.16 -1.82
C ASN A 83 14.78 19.98 -0.96
N ASP A 84 13.90 19.42 -0.16
CA ASP A 84 13.99 18.13 0.56
C ASP A 84 12.60 17.52 0.71
N TRP A 85 12.53 16.26 1.13
CA TRP A 85 11.30 15.56 1.44
C TRP A 85 10.79 15.94 2.82
N PHE A 86 9.54 16.38 2.90
CA PHE A 86 8.89 16.68 4.15
C PHE A 86 7.47 16.10 4.20
N VAL A 87 6.97 15.92 5.41
CA VAL A 87 5.64 15.38 5.69
C VAL A 87 4.62 16.51 5.57
N VAL A 88 3.59 16.30 4.77
CA VAL A 88 2.43 17.20 4.66
C VAL A 88 1.19 16.65 5.35
N TYR A 89 1.19 15.35 5.63
CA TYR A 89 0.15 14.68 6.42
C TYR A 89 0.72 13.46 7.13
N GLU A 90 0.30 13.24 8.35
CA GLU A 90 0.59 12.03 9.13
C GLU A 90 -0.62 11.66 9.97
N SER A 91 -1.07 10.40 9.85
CA SER A 91 -2.12 9.89 10.72
C SER A 91 -1.58 9.59 12.11
N PRO A 92 -2.41 9.66 13.14
CA PRO A 92 -2.01 9.23 14.47
C PRO A 92 -1.59 7.76 14.49
N ASP A 93 -0.55 7.45 15.26
CA ASP A 93 -0.14 6.08 15.52
C ASP A 93 -1.20 5.31 16.32
N ILE A 94 -1.19 4.01 16.12
CA ILE A 94 -1.98 3.09 16.95
C ILE A 94 -1.42 3.14 18.37
N THR A 95 -2.27 3.51 19.33
CA THR A 95 -1.83 3.67 20.70
C THR A 95 -1.29 2.37 21.28
N GLU A 96 -0.32 2.44 22.19
CA GLU A 96 0.20 1.25 22.88
C GLU A 96 -0.89 0.41 23.56
N ARG A 97 -1.95 1.05 24.04
CA ARG A 97 -3.09 0.35 24.65
C ARG A 97 -3.81 -0.50 23.61
N ALA A 98 -4.04 0.06 22.40
CA ALA A 98 -4.67 -0.64 21.29
C ALA A 98 -3.77 -1.76 20.79
N LEU A 99 -2.47 -1.51 20.62
CA LEU A 99 -1.49 -2.52 20.22
C LEU A 99 -1.48 -3.72 21.18
N ARG A 100 -1.40 -3.47 22.51
CA ARG A 100 -1.52 -4.54 23.52
C ARG A 100 -2.85 -5.28 23.47
N GLY A 101 -3.94 -4.58 23.14
CA GLY A 101 -5.26 -5.20 22.92
C GLY A 101 -5.25 -6.16 21.74
N ILE A 102 -4.73 -5.72 20.61
CA ILE A 102 -4.59 -6.51 19.37
C ILE A 102 -3.69 -7.74 19.62
N GLU A 103 -2.51 -7.54 20.22
CA GLU A 103 -1.62 -8.64 20.58
C GLU A 103 -2.29 -9.69 21.47
N ARG A 104 -3.10 -9.25 22.46
CA ARG A 104 -3.84 -10.16 23.34
C ARG A 104 -4.87 -10.98 22.55
N ILE A 105 -5.56 -10.37 21.60
CA ILE A 105 -6.50 -11.07 20.72
C ILE A 105 -5.75 -12.08 19.89
N LEU A 106 -4.65 -11.68 19.27
CA LEU A 106 -3.82 -12.54 18.44
C LEU A 106 -3.29 -13.75 19.23
N ARG A 107 -2.81 -13.56 20.46
CA ARG A 107 -2.33 -14.64 21.34
C ARG A 107 -3.44 -15.63 21.72
N ARG A 108 -4.70 -15.19 21.80
CA ARG A 108 -5.85 -16.04 22.12
C ARG A 108 -6.45 -16.77 20.92
N MET A 109 -6.09 -16.36 19.70
CA MET A 109 -6.50 -17.06 18.49
C MET A 109 -5.82 -18.42 18.45
N LYS A 110 -6.57 -19.44 18.02
CA LYS A 110 -6.02 -20.80 17.85
C LYS A 110 -5.19 -20.84 16.56
N TRP A 111 -4.01 -20.23 16.60
CA TRP A 111 -3.09 -20.15 15.47
C TRP A 111 -2.77 -21.51 14.84
N ASN A 112 -2.72 -22.59 15.68
CA ASN A 112 -2.42 -23.95 15.21
C ASN A 112 -3.39 -24.46 14.14
N LYS A 113 -4.57 -23.84 14.02
CA LYS A 113 -5.53 -24.17 12.96
C LYS A 113 -5.10 -23.61 11.60
N TYR A 114 -4.36 -22.51 11.59
CA TYR A 114 -4.02 -21.76 10.38
C TYR A 114 -2.52 -21.76 10.09
N ILE A 115 -1.65 -21.96 11.08
CA ILE A 115 -0.23 -21.71 10.98
C ILE A 115 0.57 -22.97 11.30
N LEU A 116 1.38 -23.40 10.36
CA LEU A 116 2.41 -24.41 10.56
C LEU A 116 3.58 -23.81 11.33
N THR A 117 3.98 -24.45 12.42
CA THR A 117 4.74 -23.89 13.56
C THR A 117 6.23 -23.72 13.40
N LYS A 118 6.81 -23.70 12.21
CA LYS A 118 8.29 -23.79 12.04
C LYS A 118 9.04 -22.50 11.69
N THR A 119 8.35 -21.38 11.52
CA THR A 119 8.97 -20.15 11.04
C THR A 119 9.04 -19.08 12.11
N SER A 120 9.76 -18.01 11.84
CA SER A 120 10.14 -16.85 12.65
C SER A 120 9.38 -16.62 13.97
N LYS A 121 10.11 -16.28 15.01
CA LYS A 121 9.56 -15.90 16.32
C LYS A 121 8.71 -14.61 16.26
N LYS A 122 9.02 -13.66 15.35
CA LYS A 122 8.31 -12.39 15.21
C LYS A 122 7.33 -12.45 14.03
N ARG A 123 6.05 -12.24 14.31
CA ARG A 123 4.96 -12.25 13.32
C ARG A 123 4.17 -10.96 13.29
N ILE A 124 4.21 -10.19 14.36
CA ILE A 124 3.49 -8.92 14.50
C ILE A 124 4.51 -7.80 14.34
N TYR A 125 4.23 -6.92 13.40
CA TYR A 125 5.07 -5.78 13.07
C TYR A 125 4.24 -4.52 13.26
N ASP A 126 4.61 -3.75 14.26
CA ASP A 126 4.10 -2.40 14.48
C ASP A 126 4.87 -1.44 13.56
N LYS A 127 4.13 -0.66 12.78
CA LYS A 127 4.63 0.37 11.88
C LYS A 127 4.08 1.75 12.25
N GLY A 128 3.65 1.92 13.50
CA GLY A 128 2.99 3.13 13.97
C GLY A 128 1.49 3.12 13.63
N SER A 129 1.13 3.58 12.46
CA SER A 129 -0.27 3.66 12.01
C SER A 129 -0.85 2.36 11.43
N VAL A 130 -0.04 1.32 11.24
CA VAL A 130 -0.44 0.00 10.71
C VAL A 130 0.17 -1.12 11.51
N ILE A 131 -0.62 -2.15 11.85
CA ILE A 131 -0.09 -3.40 12.39
C ILE A 131 -0.14 -4.46 11.30
N SER A 132 1.02 -4.98 10.91
CA SER A 132 1.14 -6.06 9.94
C SER A 132 1.38 -7.41 10.63
N ILE A 133 0.59 -8.41 10.25
CA ILE A 133 0.72 -9.79 10.71
C ILE A 133 1.26 -10.63 9.58
N ASN A 134 2.52 -11.05 9.68
CA ASN A 134 3.09 -12.03 8.76
C ASN A 134 2.82 -13.44 9.27
N CYS A 135 1.83 -14.10 8.70
CA CYS A 135 1.30 -15.37 9.20
C CYS A 135 2.35 -16.48 9.30
N LEU A 136 3.31 -16.54 8.37
CA LEU A 136 4.44 -17.48 8.41
C LEU A 136 5.76 -16.86 8.94
N GLY A 137 5.80 -15.53 9.16
CA GLY A 137 7.03 -14.81 9.42
C GLY A 137 7.73 -14.33 8.13
N ASN A 138 8.76 -13.47 8.32
CA ASN A 138 9.47 -12.86 7.19
C ASN A 138 10.47 -13.81 6.51
N ASP A 139 10.95 -14.78 7.23
CA ASP A 139 11.94 -15.78 6.83
C ASP A 139 11.35 -16.96 6.03
N ALA A 140 10.03 -17.06 5.93
CA ALA A 140 9.39 -18.05 5.06
C ALA A 140 9.75 -17.79 3.59
N THR A 141 10.10 -18.86 2.87
CA THR A 141 10.37 -18.80 1.43
C THR A 141 9.09 -18.48 0.64
N ASP A 142 9.24 -18.05 -0.60
CA ASP A 142 8.07 -17.77 -1.45
C ASP A 142 7.29 -19.06 -1.77
N GLU A 143 7.98 -20.20 -1.88
CA GLU A 143 7.35 -21.51 -2.02
C GLU A 143 6.54 -21.92 -0.77
N GLU A 144 7.09 -21.73 0.42
CA GLU A 144 6.37 -21.99 1.67
C GLU A 144 5.11 -21.14 1.79
N LYS A 145 5.18 -19.84 1.41
CA LYS A 145 4.01 -18.94 1.41
C LYS A 145 2.95 -19.39 0.43
N GLU A 146 3.36 -19.76 -0.78
CA GLU A 146 2.48 -20.29 -1.83
C GLU A 146 1.78 -21.56 -1.39
N ASN A 147 2.54 -22.53 -0.88
CA ASN A 147 2.00 -23.83 -0.43
C ASN A 147 1.07 -23.70 0.78
N TRP A 148 1.36 -22.74 1.70
CA TRP A 148 0.57 -22.56 2.91
C TRP A 148 -0.83 -22.03 2.63
N ASP A 149 -0.98 -21.11 1.70
CA ASP A 149 -2.26 -20.41 1.49
C ASP A 149 -2.55 -20.07 0.02
N LYS A 150 -2.29 -21.03 -0.87
CA LYS A 150 -2.53 -20.90 -2.30
C LYS A 150 -3.98 -20.48 -2.62
N SER A 151 -4.94 -20.94 -1.83
CA SER A 151 -6.36 -20.63 -2.00
C SER A 151 -6.82 -19.35 -1.27
N GLY A 152 -5.95 -18.69 -0.47
CA GLY A 152 -6.30 -17.57 0.39
C GLY A 152 -7.16 -17.92 1.61
N LYS A 153 -7.52 -19.21 1.79
CA LYS A 153 -8.47 -19.68 2.81
C LYS A 153 -7.98 -19.45 4.23
N ASN A 154 -6.67 -19.62 4.47
CA ASN A 154 -6.11 -19.47 5.82
C ASN A 154 -6.13 -18.00 6.24
N ARG A 155 -5.66 -17.07 5.39
CA ARG A 155 -5.70 -15.63 5.68
C ARG A 155 -7.13 -15.13 5.80
N LYS A 156 -8.04 -15.59 4.95
CA LYS A 156 -9.46 -15.26 5.05
C LYS A 156 -10.07 -15.71 6.37
N GLY A 157 -9.73 -16.91 6.83
CA GLY A 157 -10.16 -17.41 8.14
C GLY A 157 -9.64 -16.56 9.30
N ILE A 158 -8.36 -16.14 9.25
CA ILE A 158 -7.76 -15.26 10.26
C ILE A 158 -8.41 -13.87 10.22
N LYS A 159 -8.57 -13.28 9.04
CA LYS A 159 -9.25 -11.99 8.84
C LYS A 159 -10.64 -12.01 9.47
N ASN A 160 -11.47 -13.01 9.16
CA ASN A 160 -12.83 -13.12 9.68
C ASN A 160 -12.87 -13.21 11.22
N GLU A 161 -11.89 -13.85 11.85
CA GLU A 161 -11.79 -13.88 13.32
C GLU A 161 -11.36 -12.52 13.90
N LEU A 162 -10.48 -11.82 13.22
CA LEU A 162 -10.05 -10.45 13.61
C LEU A 162 -11.19 -9.46 13.45
N GLU A 163 -11.92 -9.49 12.34
CA GLU A 163 -13.04 -8.58 12.08
C GLU A 163 -14.14 -8.69 13.14
N LYS A 164 -14.45 -9.90 13.60
CA LYS A 164 -15.42 -10.11 14.70
C LYS A 164 -15.04 -9.40 15.99
N LYS A 165 -13.75 -9.15 16.21
CA LYS A 165 -13.22 -8.59 17.46
C LYS A 165 -12.79 -7.15 17.33
N LEU A 166 -12.32 -6.75 16.15
CA LEU A 166 -11.67 -5.47 15.88
C LEU A 166 -12.41 -4.64 14.83
N GLY A 167 -13.30 -5.22 14.03
CA GLY A 167 -13.88 -4.58 12.85
C GLY A 167 -14.75 -3.34 13.12
N LYS A 168 -15.02 -3.00 14.38
CA LYS A 168 -15.67 -1.73 14.73
C LYS A 168 -14.69 -0.55 14.69
N GLU A 169 -13.43 -0.79 15.01
CA GLU A 169 -12.40 0.24 15.15
C GLU A 169 -11.33 0.18 14.06
N TYR A 170 -11.23 -0.98 13.37
CA TYR A 170 -10.19 -1.25 12.39
C TYR A 170 -10.76 -1.83 11.10
N ASP A 171 -10.14 -1.47 10.00
CA ASP A 171 -10.23 -2.18 8.72
C ASP A 171 -9.14 -3.25 8.67
N ILE A 172 -9.43 -4.40 8.06
CA ILE A 172 -8.52 -5.54 8.02
C ILE A 172 -8.39 -6.01 6.59
N PHE A 173 -7.17 -5.95 6.06
CA PHE A 173 -6.86 -6.28 4.67
C PHE A 173 -5.97 -7.51 4.57
N ILE A 174 -6.20 -8.32 3.55
CA ILE A 174 -5.27 -9.38 3.14
C ILE A 174 -4.31 -8.75 2.14
N THR A 175 -3.01 -8.79 2.44
CA THR A 175 -1.97 -8.20 1.59
C THR A 175 -0.87 -9.20 1.27
N GLY A 176 -0.34 -9.11 0.06
CA GLY A 176 0.70 -10.03 -0.39
C GLY A 176 0.34 -11.51 -0.24
N ARG A 177 1.33 -12.38 0.04
CA ARG A 177 1.13 -13.85 0.07
C ARG A 177 0.89 -14.44 1.46
N ASN A 178 1.27 -13.75 2.53
CA ASN A 178 1.19 -14.24 3.92
C ASN A 178 0.91 -13.15 4.95
N THR A 179 0.44 -11.99 4.52
CA THR A 179 0.28 -10.81 5.38
C THR A 179 -1.20 -10.47 5.55
N ILE A 180 -1.53 -10.00 6.74
CA ILE A 180 -2.79 -9.35 7.08
C ILE A 180 -2.44 -8.03 7.76
N ASP A 181 -2.99 -6.93 7.25
CA ASP A 181 -2.80 -5.61 7.81
C ASP A 181 -4.04 -5.18 8.59
N ILE A 182 -3.83 -4.56 9.74
CA ILE A 182 -4.85 -3.96 10.61
C ILE A 182 -4.60 -2.46 10.58
N VAL A 183 -5.60 -1.71 10.12
CA VAL A 183 -5.54 -0.28 9.88
C VAL A 183 -6.69 0.39 10.63
N PRO A 184 -6.48 1.48 11.38
CA PRO A 184 -7.59 2.20 12.02
C PRO A 184 -8.64 2.64 10.99
N LYS A 185 -9.90 2.61 11.38
CA LYS A 185 -10.98 3.14 10.52
C LYS A 185 -10.74 4.61 10.19
N GLY A 186 -11.01 4.99 8.94
CA GLY A 186 -10.76 6.34 8.46
C GLY A 186 -9.31 6.60 8.03
N THR A 187 -8.50 5.54 7.91
CA THR A 187 -7.09 5.62 7.45
C THR A 187 -6.72 4.56 6.42
N ASN A 188 -7.70 4.00 5.71
CA ASN A 188 -7.46 3.12 4.57
C ASN A 188 -7.06 3.92 3.31
N LYS A 189 -6.72 3.22 2.22
CA LYS A 189 -6.28 3.87 0.98
C LYS A 189 -7.29 4.88 0.42
N ALA A 190 -8.60 4.63 0.51
CA ALA A 190 -9.61 5.56 0.02
C ALA A 190 -9.69 6.82 0.86
N ASP A 191 -9.67 6.68 2.19
CA ASP A 191 -9.67 7.82 3.11
C ASP A 191 -8.46 8.72 2.88
N ASN A 192 -7.28 8.12 2.73
CA ASN A 192 -6.03 8.86 2.54
C ASN A 192 -5.89 9.41 1.11
N LEU A 193 -6.51 8.76 0.12
CA LEU A 193 -6.61 9.31 -1.23
C LEU A 193 -7.45 10.60 -1.22
N LEU A 194 -8.57 10.65 -0.50
CA LEU A 194 -9.36 11.88 -0.36
C LEU A 194 -8.53 13.00 0.27
N ARG A 195 -7.74 12.71 1.30
CA ARG A 195 -6.80 13.68 1.89
C ARG A 195 -5.74 14.15 0.89
N LEU A 196 -5.22 13.23 0.08
CA LEU A 196 -4.25 13.58 -0.97
C LEU A 196 -4.88 14.51 -2.02
N LEU A 197 -6.14 14.30 -2.40
CA LEU A 197 -6.87 15.20 -3.31
C LEU A 197 -6.96 16.61 -2.73
N ASP A 198 -7.29 16.74 -1.44
CA ASP A 198 -7.33 18.03 -0.74
C ASP A 198 -5.95 18.70 -0.71
N ILE A 199 -4.90 17.96 -0.31
CA ILE A 199 -3.50 18.46 -0.26
C ILE A 199 -3.03 18.93 -1.64
N THR A 200 -3.37 18.20 -2.68
CA THR A 200 -2.95 18.52 -4.06
C THR A 200 -3.86 19.52 -4.74
N CYS A 201 -4.96 19.95 -4.10
CA CYS A 201 -6.02 20.77 -4.70
C CYS A 201 -6.50 20.18 -6.04
N THR A 202 -6.61 18.85 -6.13
CA THR A 202 -7.03 18.13 -7.35
C THR A 202 -8.45 17.61 -7.16
N LYS A 203 -9.31 17.82 -8.15
CA LYS A 203 -10.65 17.28 -8.14
C LYS A 203 -10.63 15.77 -8.43
N ILE A 204 -11.62 15.05 -7.92
CA ILE A 204 -11.71 13.60 -8.10
C ILE A 204 -11.86 13.20 -9.57
N GLU A 205 -12.58 13.99 -10.36
CA GLU A 205 -12.75 13.80 -11.81
C GLU A 205 -11.47 13.99 -12.62
N ASP A 206 -10.49 14.73 -12.07
CA ASP A 206 -9.17 14.95 -12.67
C ASP A 206 -8.12 13.97 -12.14
N SER A 207 -8.54 12.97 -11.36
CA SER A 207 -7.67 11.97 -10.78
C SER A 207 -7.88 10.58 -11.40
N ILE A 208 -6.81 9.78 -11.42
CA ILE A 208 -6.79 8.45 -12.00
C ILE A 208 -6.07 7.52 -11.02
N TYR A 209 -6.75 6.45 -10.62
CA TYR A 209 -6.14 5.41 -9.79
C TYR A 209 -5.76 4.19 -10.63
N ILE A 210 -4.57 3.63 -10.39
CA ILE A 210 -4.10 2.37 -10.99
C ILE A 210 -3.67 1.45 -9.86
N GLY A 211 -4.24 0.24 -9.79
CA GLY A 211 -3.97 -0.75 -8.74
C GLY A 211 -4.37 -2.16 -9.13
N ASP A 212 -4.05 -3.15 -8.27
CA ASP A 212 -4.27 -4.58 -8.55
C ASP A 212 -5.26 -5.28 -7.60
N GLU A 213 -5.33 -4.85 -6.32
CA GLU A 213 -6.01 -5.58 -5.23
C GLU A 213 -7.44 -5.08 -4.96
N PHE A 214 -8.31 -5.10 -5.99
CA PHE A 214 -9.71 -4.67 -5.89
C PHE A 214 -10.70 -5.76 -5.45
N ASN A 215 -10.24 -6.94 -5.04
CA ASN A 215 -11.13 -7.92 -4.45
C ASN A 215 -11.59 -7.47 -3.04
N PRO A 216 -12.73 -7.98 -2.52
CA PRO A 216 -13.31 -7.50 -1.25
C PRO A 216 -12.40 -7.59 -0.02
N ASP A 217 -11.37 -8.42 -0.07
CA ASP A 217 -10.38 -8.58 1.00
C ASP A 217 -9.11 -7.74 0.76
N GLY A 218 -8.96 -7.15 -0.43
CA GLY A 218 -7.78 -6.41 -0.90
C GLY A 218 -7.71 -4.97 -0.40
N ASN A 219 -6.53 -4.40 -0.43
CA ASN A 219 -6.28 -3.06 0.10
C ASN A 219 -6.73 -1.92 -0.84
N ASP A 220 -6.95 -2.20 -2.14
CA ASP A 220 -7.50 -1.24 -3.11
C ASP A 220 -9.03 -1.27 -3.17
N TYR A 221 -9.66 -2.27 -2.57
CA TYR A 221 -11.12 -2.41 -2.60
C TYR A 221 -11.87 -1.16 -2.14
N PRO A 222 -11.45 -0.44 -1.07
CA PRO A 222 -12.12 0.78 -0.65
C PRO A 222 -12.17 1.88 -1.73
N ILE A 223 -11.20 1.91 -2.65
CA ILE A 223 -11.14 2.90 -3.74
C ILE A 223 -12.36 2.80 -4.66
N LEU A 224 -12.97 1.60 -4.80
CA LEU A 224 -14.16 1.39 -5.63
C LEU A 224 -15.37 2.22 -5.16
N SER A 225 -15.38 2.67 -3.91
CA SER A 225 -16.43 3.54 -3.38
C SER A 225 -16.32 4.99 -3.87
N LEU A 226 -15.17 5.36 -4.42
CA LEU A 226 -14.90 6.70 -4.92
C LEU A 226 -15.34 6.82 -6.38
N ASN A 227 -16.03 7.92 -6.71
CA ASN A 227 -16.48 8.18 -8.08
C ASN A 227 -15.32 8.77 -8.91
N MET A 228 -14.30 7.96 -9.18
CA MET A 228 -13.11 8.36 -9.92
C MET A 228 -12.77 7.38 -11.04
N LYS A 229 -11.87 7.78 -11.95
CA LYS A 229 -11.35 6.88 -12.98
C LYS A 229 -10.38 5.87 -12.38
N ILE A 230 -10.68 4.58 -12.56
CA ILE A 230 -9.88 3.47 -12.03
C ILE A 230 -9.44 2.58 -13.20
N HIS A 231 -8.18 2.18 -13.18
CA HIS A 231 -7.64 1.11 -14.00
C HIS A 231 -7.18 -0.03 -13.09
N GLN A 232 -7.86 -1.17 -13.19
CA GLN A 232 -7.38 -2.41 -12.58
C GLN A 232 -6.32 -3.03 -13.49
N VAL A 233 -5.22 -3.47 -12.88
CA VAL A 233 -4.13 -4.18 -13.56
C VAL A 233 -3.82 -5.50 -12.86
N ASN A 234 -3.18 -6.42 -13.57
CA ASN A 234 -2.74 -7.70 -13.01
C ASN A 234 -1.21 -7.76 -12.82
N ASN A 235 -0.50 -6.85 -13.46
CA ASN A 235 0.96 -6.82 -13.49
C ASN A 235 1.48 -5.43 -13.94
N PRO A 236 2.77 -5.13 -13.71
CA PRO A 236 3.37 -3.85 -14.10
C PRO A 236 3.39 -3.61 -15.61
N GLU A 237 3.39 -4.66 -16.41
CA GLU A 237 3.37 -4.57 -17.87
C GLU A 237 2.07 -3.94 -18.39
N GLU A 238 0.93 -4.24 -17.75
CA GLU A 238 -0.36 -3.59 -18.05
C GLU A 238 -0.35 -2.12 -17.60
N THR A 239 0.26 -1.79 -16.46
CA THR A 239 0.45 -0.41 -16.01
C THR A 239 1.25 0.39 -17.04
N GLU A 240 2.32 -0.19 -17.58
CA GLU A 240 3.14 0.45 -18.62
C GLU A 240 2.31 0.83 -19.86
N LEU A 241 1.42 -0.07 -20.31
CA LEU A 241 0.53 0.19 -21.46
C LEU A 241 -0.46 1.32 -21.15
N ILE A 242 -1.04 1.31 -19.96
CA ILE A 242 -1.97 2.36 -19.52
C ILE A 242 -1.24 3.72 -19.48
N LEU A 243 -0.08 3.80 -18.83
CA LEU A 243 0.67 5.06 -18.72
C LEU A 243 1.08 5.62 -20.09
N LYS A 244 1.46 4.77 -21.04
CA LYS A 244 1.77 5.19 -22.44
C LYS A 244 0.59 5.87 -23.12
N SER A 245 -0.64 5.51 -22.79
CA SER A 245 -1.82 6.13 -23.39
C SER A 245 -2.11 7.56 -22.89
N TYR A 246 -1.39 8.01 -21.86
CA TYR A 246 -1.53 9.35 -21.26
C TYR A 246 -0.37 10.31 -21.55
N ILE A 247 0.66 9.84 -22.24
CA ILE A 247 1.84 10.59 -22.64
C ILE A 247 1.82 10.85 -24.15
#